data_777f5d7d091a0dd822a1f19f707b2677
#
_entry.id   777f5d7d091a0dd822a1f19f707b2677
#
_cell.length_a   1.000
_cell.length_b   1.000
_cell.length_c   1.000
_cell.angle_alpha   90.00
_cell.angle_beta   90.00
_cell.angle_gamma   90.00
#
_symmetry.space_group_name_H-M   'P 1'
#
loop_
_entity.id
_entity.type
_entity.pdbx_description
1 polymer ?
#
loop_
_entity_poly.entity_id
_entity_poly.type
_entity_poly.pdbx_seq_one_letter_code
_entity_poly.pdbx_strand_id
1 'polypeptide(L)'
;MSEYVDGTVAAGWEPVREEFAAFAAAQAHSPEAQLVVHHRGRRVVDLWAGEDTDGDTVSGVFSLTKGAAHLVVALLVQEGVLDLDRQVSSYWPEFTGDGKERLTLRQLLAHRSGLINTTEGLGYEEIADDALIAARLAAQKPFWEPGEAYVYHAFVIGALTGEVVRRATGRSIQEQYEERVRAPYGLDLYLGLPASQQGRWKPVLEMRPTPEQAEASAAGGRRRTTA
;
A
#
# COMPACT_ATOMS: atom_id res chain seq x y z
N MET A 1 17.65 -27.07 11.96
CA MET A 1 16.53 -26.51 11.16
C MET A 1 15.79 -25.56 12.10
N SER A 2 15.52 -24.33 11.67
CA SER A 2 14.82 -23.36 12.53
C SER A 2 13.41 -23.90 12.83
N GLU A 3 13.11 -24.05 14.09
CA GLU A 3 11.86 -24.62 14.63
C GLU A 3 10.61 -23.78 14.28
N TYR A 4 10.81 -22.62 13.63
CA TYR A 4 9.80 -21.60 13.38
C TYR A 4 9.50 -21.31 11.89
N VAL A 5 10.11 -22.03 10.93
CA VAL A 5 9.88 -21.81 9.50
C VAL A 5 9.25 -23.04 8.86
N ASP A 6 8.05 -22.85 8.32
CA ASP A 6 7.30 -23.88 7.61
C ASP A 6 7.03 -23.49 6.14
N GLY A 7 6.32 -24.32 5.39
CA GLY A 7 6.03 -24.11 3.99
C GLY A 7 6.90 -24.92 3.04
N THR A 8 6.98 -24.53 1.78
CA THR A 8 7.63 -25.31 0.71
C THR A 8 8.55 -24.47 -0.16
N VAL A 9 9.61 -25.10 -0.68
CA VAL A 9 10.44 -24.55 -1.77
C VAL A 9 10.62 -25.60 -2.87
N ALA A 10 10.66 -25.15 -4.11
CA ALA A 10 10.98 -26.01 -5.25
C ALA A 10 12.47 -26.37 -5.25
N ALA A 11 12.82 -27.47 -5.92
CA ALA A 11 14.20 -27.90 -6.09
C ALA A 11 15.07 -26.79 -6.71
N GLY A 12 16.22 -26.52 -6.09
CA GLY A 12 17.14 -25.44 -6.44
C GLY A 12 16.84 -24.09 -5.79
N TRP A 13 15.80 -24.01 -4.92
CA TRP A 13 15.44 -22.81 -4.16
C TRP A 13 15.70 -22.98 -2.65
N GLU A 14 16.35 -24.06 -2.24
CA GLU A 14 16.68 -24.35 -0.84
C GLU A 14 17.45 -23.20 -0.16
N PRO A 15 18.41 -22.51 -0.83
CA PRO A 15 19.11 -21.38 -0.22
C PRO A 15 18.17 -20.23 0.20
N VAL A 16 17.01 -20.06 -0.47
CA VAL A 16 16.02 -19.04 -0.08
C VAL A 16 15.38 -19.41 1.26
N ARG A 17 15.10 -20.70 1.50
CA ARG A 17 14.60 -21.16 2.80
C ARG A 17 15.65 -20.95 3.90
N GLU A 18 16.92 -21.24 3.60
CA GLU A 18 18.02 -21.08 4.56
C GLU A 18 18.16 -19.60 4.98
N GLU A 19 18.14 -18.68 4.00
CA GLU A 19 18.22 -17.24 4.26
C GLU A 19 16.99 -16.71 5.01
N PHE A 20 15.78 -17.15 4.62
CA PHE A 20 14.55 -16.79 5.33
C PHE A 20 14.56 -17.29 6.77
N ALA A 21 15.06 -18.49 7.02
CA ALA A 21 15.20 -19.04 8.36
C ALA A 21 16.26 -18.28 9.19
N ALA A 22 17.37 -17.86 8.57
CA ALA A 22 18.38 -17.05 9.24
C ALA A 22 17.81 -15.65 9.58
N PHE A 23 17.08 -15.04 8.66
CA PHE A 23 16.37 -13.78 8.91
C PHE A 23 15.38 -13.91 10.09
N ALA A 24 14.55 -14.95 10.07
CA ALA A 24 13.59 -15.21 11.13
C ALA A 24 14.27 -15.40 12.50
N ALA A 25 15.34 -16.17 12.55
CA ALA A 25 16.10 -16.42 13.78
C ALA A 25 16.82 -15.17 14.33
N ALA A 26 17.12 -14.19 13.49
CA ALA A 26 17.78 -12.95 13.88
C ALA A 26 16.83 -11.90 14.48
N GLN A 27 15.52 -12.14 14.46
CA GLN A 27 14.54 -11.19 15.04
C GLN A 27 14.53 -11.28 16.56
N ALA A 28 14.34 -10.14 17.23
CA ALA A 28 14.26 -10.05 18.68
C ALA A 28 12.96 -10.66 19.28
N HIS A 29 11.99 -11.00 18.43
CA HIS A 29 10.72 -11.62 18.78
C HIS A 29 10.42 -12.76 17.81
N SER A 30 9.33 -13.51 18.10
CA SER A 30 8.75 -14.44 17.13
C SER A 30 8.53 -13.70 15.81
N PRO A 31 9.19 -14.11 14.73
CA PRO A 31 9.05 -13.46 13.43
C PRO A 31 7.69 -13.82 12.86
N GLU A 32 6.83 -12.84 12.66
CA GLU A 32 5.59 -12.99 11.93
C GLU A 32 5.87 -12.58 10.48
N ALA A 33 6.20 -13.54 9.63
CA ALA A 33 6.65 -13.27 8.27
C ALA A 33 6.15 -14.30 7.27
N GLN A 34 5.86 -13.86 6.05
CA GLN A 34 5.50 -14.71 4.93
C GLN A 34 6.33 -14.32 3.71
N LEU A 35 6.75 -15.31 2.91
CA LEU A 35 7.51 -15.12 1.68
C LEU A 35 6.98 -16.03 0.59
N VAL A 36 6.46 -15.44 -0.47
CA VAL A 36 6.02 -16.15 -1.68
C VAL A 36 6.81 -15.66 -2.88
N VAL A 37 7.34 -16.59 -3.68
CA VAL A 37 8.04 -16.26 -4.92
C VAL A 37 7.44 -17.05 -6.08
N HIS A 38 7.10 -16.33 -7.14
CA HIS A 38 6.73 -16.90 -8.42
C HIS A 38 7.84 -16.68 -9.44
N HIS A 39 8.24 -17.75 -10.12
CA HIS A 39 9.20 -17.70 -11.21
C HIS A 39 8.59 -18.35 -12.47
N ARG A 40 8.50 -17.59 -13.56
CA ARG A 40 7.91 -18.04 -14.83
C ARG A 40 6.51 -18.64 -14.66
N GLY A 41 5.65 -17.97 -13.88
CA GLY A 41 4.28 -18.37 -13.61
C GLY A 41 4.09 -19.53 -12.62
N ARG A 42 5.17 -20.07 -12.04
CA ARG A 42 5.12 -21.17 -11.06
C ARG A 42 5.51 -20.64 -9.69
N ARG A 43 4.77 -21.00 -8.64
CA ARG A 43 5.16 -20.77 -7.26
C ARG A 43 6.35 -21.67 -6.92
N VAL A 44 7.49 -21.07 -6.61
CA VAL A 44 8.75 -21.77 -6.31
C VAL A 44 9.17 -21.64 -4.86
N VAL A 45 8.62 -20.64 -4.13
CA VAL A 45 8.79 -20.47 -2.69
C VAL A 45 7.42 -20.13 -2.11
N ASP A 46 7.10 -20.75 -0.98
CA ASP A 46 5.92 -20.47 -0.17
C ASP A 46 6.29 -20.79 1.28
N LEU A 47 6.74 -19.80 2.02
CA LEU A 47 7.29 -19.92 3.35
C LEU A 47 6.59 -18.97 4.31
N TRP A 48 6.48 -19.40 5.56
CA TRP A 48 6.05 -18.54 6.65
C TRP A 48 6.86 -18.85 7.91
N ALA A 49 6.91 -17.88 8.80
CA ALA A 49 7.59 -17.97 10.07
C ALA A 49 6.77 -17.25 11.13
N GLY A 50 6.75 -17.83 12.33
CA GLY A 50 6.01 -17.31 13.46
C GLY A 50 5.22 -18.39 14.17
N GLU A 51 4.97 -18.20 15.46
CA GLU A 51 4.24 -19.19 16.29
C GLU A 51 2.77 -19.27 15.88
N ASP A 52 2.19 -18.12 15.51
CA ASP A 52 0.79 -17.98 15.15
C ASP A 52 0.57 -17.62 13.66
N THR A 53 1.60 -17.75 12.83
CA THR A 53 1.54 -17.43 11.38
C THR A 53 1.61 -18.71 10.56
N ASP A 54 0.71 -18.84 9.62
CA ASP A 54 0.64 -19.91 8.62
C ASP A 54 0.52 -19.35 7.20
N GLY A 55 0.39 -20.24 6.21
CA GLY A 55 0.20 -19.84 4.81
C GLY A 55 -1.11 -19.11 4.51
N ASP A 56 -2.10 -19.21 5.40
CA ASP A 56 -3.42 -18.59 5.27
C ASP A 56 -3.57 -17.32 6.12
N THR A 57 -2.56 -16.93 6.89
CA THR A 57 -2.57 -15.73 7.71
C THR A 57 -2.67 -14.47 6.85
N VAL A 58 -3.51 -13.53 7.26
CA VAL A 58 -3.73 -12.24 6.62
C VAL A 58 -3.21 -11.11 7.52
N SER A 59 -2.40 -10.23 6.97
CA SER A 59 -1.83 -9.08 7.72
C SER A 59 -1.87 -7.79 6.90
N GLY A 60 -1.64 -6.66 7.56
CA GLY A 60 -1.59 -5.36 6.90
C GLY A 60 -0.38 -5.24 5.97
N VAL A 61 -0.63 -4.99 4.69
CA VAL A 61 0.41 -4.87 3.65
C VAL A 61 0.76 -3.42 3.33
N PHE A 62 0.27 -2.48 4.12
CA PHE A 62 0.55 -1.03 4.00
C PHE A 62 0.47 -0.53 2.55
N SER A 63 1.53 0.10 2.06
CA SER A 63 1.56 0.77 0.77
C SER A 63 1.53 -0.14 -0.45
N LEU A 64 1.64 -1.46 -0.30
CA LEU A 64 1.33 -2.40 -1.38
C LEU A 64 -0.14 -2.27 -1.81
N THR A 65 -1.04 -1.87 -0.90
CA THR A 65 -2.44 -1.51 -1.16
C THR A 65 -2.60 -0.52 -2.31
N LYS A 66 -1.68 0.44 -2.46
CA LYS A 66 -1.69 1.40 -3.58
C LYS A 66 -1.56 0.72 -4.94
N GLY A 67 -0.78 -0.37 -5.02
CA GLY A 67 -0.66 -1.17 -6.24
C GLY A 67 -2.00 -1.79 -6.65
N ALA A 68 -2.74 -2.36 -5.69
CA ALA A 68 -4.07 -2.92 -5.95
C ALA A 68 -5.07 -1.83 -6.39
N ALA A 69 -5.06 -0.66 -5.75
CA ALA A 69 -5.88 0.48 -6.15
C ALA A 69 -5.53 0.99 -7.56
N HIS A 70 -4.24 1.11 -7.87
CA HIS A 70 -3.78 1.55 -9.20
C HIS A 70 -4.09 0.51 -10.30
N LEU A 71 -4.18 -0.77 -9.98
CA LEU A 71 -4.65 -1.79 -10.92
C LEU A 71 -6.10 -1.53 -11.35
N VAL A 72 -6.97 -1.13 -10.42
CA VAL A 72 -8.34 -0.71 -10.77
C VAL A 72 -8.32 0.49 -11.72
N VAL A 73 -7.50 1.49 -11.44
CA VAL A 73 -7.34 2.65 -12.33
C VAL A 73 -6.87 2.22 -13.72
N ALA A 74 -5.89 1.30 -13.80
CA ALA A 74 -5.38 0.79 -15.08
C ALA A 74 -6.47 0.07 -15.89
N LEU A 75 -7.33 -0.72 -15.26
CA LEU A 75 -8.47 -1.35 -15.90
C LEU A 75 -9.48 -0.33 -16.43
N LEU A 76 -9.79 0.70 -15.64
CA LEU A 76 -10.70 1.78 -16.06
C LEU A 76 -10.11 2.64 -17.20
N VAL A 77 -8.79 2.80 -17.25
CA VAL A 77 -8.09 3.45 -18.37
C VAL A 77 -8.15 2.57 -19.63
N GLN A 78 -7.92 1.28 -19.50
CA GLN A 78 -8.03 0.34 -20.62
C GLN A 78 -9.44 0.33 -21.25
N GLU A 79 -10.47 0.55 -20.45
CA GLU A 79 -11.86 0.63 -20.88
C GLU A 79 -12.30 1.99 -21.39
N GLY A 80 -11.41 3.00 -21.32
CA GLY A 80 -11.73 4.37 -21.72
C GLY A 80 -12.64 5.14 -20.76
N VAL A 81 -12.89 4.61 -19.55
CA VAL A 81 -13.65 5.29 -18.49
C VAL A 81 -12.80 6.40 -17.87
N LEU A 82 -11.51 6.13 -17.66
CA LEU A 82 -10.52 7.09 -17.21
C LEU A 82 -9.49 7.35 -18.31
N ASP A 83 -8.94 8.56 -18.30
CA ASP A 83 -7.85 9.00 -19.17
C ASP A 83 -6.77 9.63 -18.29
N LEU A 84 -5.54 9.11 -18.37
CA LEU A 84 -4.42 9.56 -17.56
C LEU A 84 -4.04 11.03 -17.82
N ASP A 85 -4.26 11.52 -19.03
CA ASP A 85 -3.87 12.88 -19.42
C ASP A 85 -5.02 13.90 -19.27
N ARG A 86 -6.20 13.42 -18.86
CA ARG A 86 -7.34 14.26 -18.53
C ARG A 86 -7.16 14.86 -17.12
N GLN A 87 -7.61 16.12 -16.97
CA GLN A 87 -7.61 16.82 -15.68
C GLN A 87 -8.51 16.11 -14.65
N VAL A 88 -8.05 16.05 -13.41
CA VAL A 88 -8.81 15.50 -12.28
C VAL A 88 -10.13 16.23 -12.11
N SER A 89 -10.13 17.56 -12.28
CA SER A 89 -11.34 18.41 -12.22
C SER A 89 -12.41 18.05 -13.25
N SER A 90 -12.08 17.36 -14.34
CA SER A 90 -13.07 16.87 -15.31
C SER A 90 -13.92 15.70 -14.76
N TYR A 91 -13.42 14.95 -13.80
CA TYR A 91 -14.15 13.91 -13.09
C TYR A 91 -14.72 14.43 -11.78
N TRP A 92 -14.02 15.37 -11.16
CA TRP A 92 -14.29 15.91 -9.85
C TRP A 92 -14.28 17.45 -9.89
N PRO A 93 -15.42 18.11 -10.27
CA PRO A 93 -15.48 19.56 -10.49
C PRO A 93 -15.06 20.41 -9.29
N GLU A 94 -15.27 19.92 -8.07
CA GLU A 94 -14.89 20.63 -6.84
C GLU A 94 -13.36 20.63 -6.59
N PHE A 95 -12.63 19.77 -7.29
CA PHE A 95 -11.16 19.73 -7.23
C PHE A 95 -10.55 20.82 -8.11
N THR A 96 -10.70 22.07 -7.68
CA THR A 96 -10.33 23.27 -8.43
C THR A 96 -9.77 24.36 -7.51
N GLY A 97 -9.22 25.42 -8.11
CA GLY A 97 -8.55 26.50 -7.39
C GLY A 97 -7.10 26.21 -7.03
N ASP A 98 -6.30 27.24 -6.87
CA ASP A 98 -4.89 27.17 -6.53
C ASP A 98 -4.06 26.25 -7.46
N GLY A 99 -4.39 26.21 -8.75
CA GLY A 99 -3.70 25.42 -9.77
C GLY A 99 -4.17 23.96 -9.90
N LYS A 100 -5.06 23.46 -9.01
CA LYS A 100 -5.57 22.09 -9.03
C LYS A 100 -6.30 21.72 -10.31
N GLU A 101 -6.97 22.70 -10.96
CA GLU A 101 -7.71 22.48 -12.20
C GLU A 101 -6.84 22.02 -13.37
N ARG A 102 -5.51 22.24 -13.31
CA ARG A 102 -4.55 21.81 -14.33
C ARG A 102 -3.97 20.42 -14.08
N LEU A 103 -4.13 19.87 -12.87
CA LEU A 103 -3.55 18.59 -12.49
C LEU A 103 -4.20 17.45 -13.28
N THR A 104 -3.39 16.69 -14.01
CA THR A 104 -3.85 15.49 -14.70
C THR A 104 -3.93 14.29 -13.75
N LEU A 105 -4.73 13.29 -14.12
CA LEU A 105 -4.81 12.03 -13.38
C LEU A 105 -3.42 11.36 -13.28
N ARG A 106 -2.63 11.40 -14.35
CA ARG A 106 -1.23 10.90 -14.37
C ARG A 106 -0.36 11.57 -13.30
N GLN A 107 -0.46 12.90 -13.20
CA GLN A 107 0.30 13.66 -12.20
C GLN A 107 -0.17 13.38 -10.78
N LEU A 108 -1.47 13.21 -10.55
CA LEU A 108 -2.02 12.80 -9.26
C LEU A 108 -1.46 11.44 -8.83
N LEU A 109 -1.56 10.42 -9.70
CA LEU A 109 -1.05 9.06 -9.44
C LEU A 109 0.47 9.03 -9.26
N ALA A 110 1.19 9.97 -9.88
CA ALA A 110 2.63 10.15 -9.72
C ALA A 110 3.00 11.01 -8.50
N HIS A 111 2.09 11.21 -7.56
CA HIS A 111 2.33 11.96 -6.32
C HIS A 111 2.76 13.42 -6.51
N ARG A 112 2.21 14.11 -7.51
CA ARG A 112 2.60 15.48 -7.88
C ARG A 112 1.54 16.53 -7.56
N SER A 113 0.50 16.18 -6.79
CA SER A 113 -0.62 17.10 -6.54
C SER A 113 -0.29 18.27 -5.60
N GLY A 114 0.75 18.17 -4.80
CA GLY A 114 1.00 19.11 -3.71
C GLY A 114 0.10 18.93 -2.48
N LEU A 115 -0.77 17.92 -2.49
CA LEU A 115 -1.72 17.63 -1.40
C LEU A 115 -1.25 16.40 -0.62
N ILE A 116 -0.16 16.53 0.11
CA ILE A 116 0.51 15.39 0.79
C ILE A 116 -0.13 15.02 2.14
N ASN A 117 -0.91 15.92 2.71
CA ASN A 117 -1.66 15.73 3.94
C ASN A 117 -2.72 16.84 4.06
N THR A 118 -3.64 16.71 5.01
CA THR A 118 -4.53 17.80 5.38
C THR A 118 -3.76 18.81 6.27
N THR A 119 -4.04 20.10 6.13
CA THR A 119 -3.37 21.15 6.91
C THR A 119 -3.66 21.06 8.41
N GLU A 120 -4.82 20.53 8.77
CA GLU A 120 -5.25 20.33 10.16
C GLU A 120 -4.73 19.02 10.78
N GLY A 121 -4.06 18.18 9.96
CA GLY A 121 -3.73 16.80 10.31
C GLY A 121 -4.94 15.87 10.17
N LEU A 122 -4.74 14.59 10.51
CA LEU A 122 -5.77 13.55 10.50
C LEU A 122 -5.77 12.85 11.85
N GLY A 123 -6.92 12.81 12.49
CA GLY A 123 -7.15 11.98 13.67
C GLY A 123 -7.16 10.49 13.31
N TYR A 124 -6.98 9.63 14.31
CA TYR A 124 -6.94 8.18 14.10
C TYR A 124 -8.20 7.62 13.43
N GLU A 125 -9.36 8.11 13.83
CA GLU A 125 -10.65 7.69 13.24
C GLU A 125 -10.85 8.28 11.84
N GLU A 126 -10.36 9.48 11.59
CA GLU A 126 -10.49 10.19 10.31
C GLU A 126 -9.67 9.54 9.18
N ILE A 127 -8.57 8.83 9.51
CA ILE A 127 -7.74 8.13 8.51
C ILE A 127 -8.53 7.05 7.77
N ALA A 128 -9.57 6.51 8.38
CA ALA A 128 -10.44 5.50 7.77
C ALA A 128 -11.57 6.09 6.89
N ASP A 129 -11.75 7.41 6.88
CA ASP A 129 -12.79 8.10 6.10
C ASP A 129 -12.21 8.76 4.83
N ASP A 130 -12.14 7.99 3.76
CA ASP A 130 -11.66 8.45 2.45
C ASP A 130 -12.47 9.66 1.93
N ALA A 131 -13.78 9.72 2.18
CA ALA A 131 -14.64 10.79 1.70
C ALA A 131 -14.35 12.11 2.43
N LEU A 132 -14.15 12.06 3.74
CA LEU A 132 -13.76 13.21 4.55
C LEU A 132 -12.38 13.74 4.11
N ILE A 133 -11.41 12.83 3.93
CA ILE A 133 -10.05 13.19 3.50
C ILE A 133 -10.10 13.84 2.11
N ALA A 134 -10.80 13.25 1.16
CA ALA A 134 -10.94 13.79 -0.18
C ALA A 134 -11.57 15.20 -0.17
N ALA A 135 -12.65 15.39 0.60
CA ALA A 135 -13.31 16.69 0.71
C ALA A 135 -12.38 17.77 1.29
N ARG A 136 -11.62 17.47 2.37
CA ARG A 136 -10.65 18.40 2.95
C ARG A 136 -9.56 18.77 1.95
N LEU A 137 -9.00 17.78 1.25
CA LEU A 137 -7.95 18.00 0.25
C LEU A 137 -8.42 18.78 -0.96
N ALA A 138 -9.66 18.58 -1.41
CA ALA A 138 -10.22 19.39 -2.47
C ALA A 138 -10.39 20.87 -2.08
N ALA A 139 -10.74 21.13 -0.83
CA ALA A 139 -10.96 22.48 -0.31
C ALA A 139 -9.66 23.23 0.01
N GLN A 140 -8.59 22.53 0.38
CA GLN A 140 -7.35 23.18 0.81
C GLN A 140 -6.46 23.61 -0.36
N LYS A 141 -5.59 24.60 -0.08
CA LYS A 141 -4.50 24.99 -0.97
C LYS A 141 -3.40 23.92 -0.96
N PRO A 142 -2.86 23.52 -2.13
CA PRO A 142 -1.67 22.66 -2.20
C PRO A 142 -0.45 23.32 -1.53
N PHE A 143 0.46 22.51 -1.01
CA PHE A 143 1.71 22.99 -0.39
C PHE A 143 2.70 23.56 -1.42
N TRP A 144 2.54 23.22 -2.69
CA TRP A 144 3.25 23.77 -3.86
C TRP A 144 2.36 23.71 -5.09
N GLU A 145 2.76 24.37 -6.16
CA GLU A 145 2.02 24.36 -7.44
C GLU A 145 1.87 22.92 -7.96
N PRO A 146 0.64 22.44 -8.19
CA PRO A 146 0.40 21.08 -8.69
C PRO A 146 1.17 20.79 -9.98
N GLY A 147 1.86 19.65 -10.02
CA GLY A 147 2.66 19.22 -11.15
C GLY A 147 4.15 19.63 -11.08
N GLU A 148 4.57 20.59 -10.26
CA GLU A 148 5.95 21.07 -10.23
C GLU A 148 6.90 20.17 -9.44
N ALA A 149 6.44 19.61 -8.30
CA ALA A 149 7.26 18.79 -7.42
C ALA A 149 6.63 17.43 -7.17
N TYR A 150 7.42 16.51 -6.64
CA TYR A 150 7.03 15.18 -6.22
C TYR A 150 7.32 15.00 -4.74
N VAL A 151 6.32 14.56 -3.99
CA VAL A 151 6.47 14.04 -2.62
C VAL A 151 5.47 12.91 -2.41
N TYR A 152 5.90 11.83 -1.81
CA TYR A 152 5.06 10.65 -1.58
C TYR A 152 3.84 10.96 -0.70
N HIS A 153 2.65 10.77 -1.23
CA HIS A 153 1.37 10.95 -0.55
C HIS A 153 1.02 9.68 0.25
N ALA A 154 1.64 9.51 1.40
CA ALA A 154 1.62 8.25 2.15
C ALA A 154 0.19 7.77 2.49
N PHE A 155 -0.63 8.64 3.05
CA PHE A 155 -1.96 8.30 3.60
C PHE A 155 -3.12 8.83 2.76
N VAL A 156 -2.91 9.82 1.92
CA VAL A 156 -4.01 10.56 1.28
C VAL A 156 -4.24 10.20 -0.20
N ILE A 157 -3.28 9.54 -0.86
CA ILE A 157 -3.43 9.21 -2.29
C ILE A 157 -4.61 8.27 -2.54
N GLY A 158 -4.91 7.37 -1.59
CA GLY A 158 -6.06 6.46 -1.66
C GLY A 158 -7.37 7.23 -1.74
N ALA A 159 -7.57 8.20 -0.85
CA ALA A 159 -8.76 9.04 -0.82
C ALA A 159 -8.92 9.86 -2.12
N LEU A 160 -7.83 10.49 -2.60
CA LEU A 160 -7.85 11.26 -3.84
C LEU A 160 -8.17 10.38 -5.06
N THR A 161 -7.50 9.24 -5.20
CA THR A 161 -7.72 8.31 -6.31
C THR A 161 -9.09 7.64 -6.22
N GLY A 162 -9.50 7.25 -5.02
CA GLY A 162 -10.80 6.64 -4.76
C GLY A 162 -11.96 7.58 -5.12
N GLU A 163 -11.84 8.86 -4.81
CA GLU A 163 -12.86 9.85 -5.17
C GLU A 163 -12.97 10.04 -6.70
N VAL A 164 -11.84 10.08 -7.42
CA VAL A 164 -11.86 10.12 -8.89
C VAL A 164 -12.56 8.88 -9.46
N VAL A 165 -12.24 7.68 -8.96
CA VAL A 165 -12.90 6.44 -9.39
C VAL A 165 -14.39 6.48 -9.09
N ARG A 166 -14.78 6.89 -7.89
CA ARG A 166 -16.20 6.99 -7.48
C ARG A 166 -16.98 7.96 -8.36
N ARG A 167 -16.40 9.12 -8.68
CA ARG A 167 -17.03 10.12 -9.56
C ARG A 167 -17.19 9.62 -10.99
N ALA A 168 -16.19 8.92 -11.51
CA ALA A 168 -16.20 8.41 -12.87
C ALA A 168 -17.13 7.20 -13.07
N THR A 169 -17.33 6.39 -12.02
CA THR A 169 -18.01 5.09 -12.14
C THR A 169 -19.29 4.97 -11.29
N GLY A 170 -19.50 5.86 -10.33
CA GLY A 170 -20.57 5.74 -9.32
C GLY A 170 -20.30 4.69 -8.23
N ARG A 171 -19.12 4.05 -8.23
CA ARG A 171 -18.75 2.98 -7.30
C ARG A 171 -17.41 3.26 -6.65
N SER A 172 -17.21 2.73 -5.44
CA SER A 172 -15.95 2.85 -4.73
C SER A 172 -14.84 2.04 -5.41
N ILE A 173 -13.59 2.41 -5.16
CA ILE A 173 -12.44 1.67 -5.65
C ILE A 173 -12.35 0.27 -5.03
N GLN A 174 -12.83 0.09 -3.81
CA GLN A 174 -12.94 -1.17 -3.11
C GLN A 174 -13.92 -2.13 -3.81
N GLU A 175 -15.12 -1.63 -4.17
CA GLU A 175 -16.12 -2.40 -4.93
C GLU A 175 -15.61 -2.78 -6.31
N GLN A 176 -14.94 -1.85 -7.01
CA GLN A 176 -14.33 -2.13 -8.32
C GLN A 176 -13.24 -3.20 -8.23
N TYR A 177 -12.40 -3.12 -7.20
CA TYR A 177 -11.35 -4.11 -6.97
C TYR A 177 -11.93 -5.49 -6.66
N GLU A 178 -12.90 -5.55 -5.75
CA GLU A 178 -13.56 -6.81 -5.36
C GLU A 178 -14.16 -7.52 -6.56
N GLU A 179 -14.96 -6.81 -7.36
CA GLU A 179 -15.72 -7.40 -8.45
C GLU A 179 -14.84 -7.78 -9.65
N ARG A 180 -13.82 -6.98 -9.94
CA ARG A 180 -13.06 -7.08 -11.19
C ARG A 180 -11.71 -7.76 -11.03
N VAL A 181 -11.18 -7.78 -9.82
CA VAL A 181 -9.83 -8.29 -9.53
C VAL A 181 -9.89 -9.42 -8.51
N ARG A 182 -10.30 -9.13 -7.27
CA ARG A 182 -10.20 -10.10 -6.20
C ARG A 182 -11.07 -11.34 -6.44
N ALA A 183 -12.36 -11.17 -6.65
CA ALA A 183 -13.29 -12.29 -6.74
C ALA A 183 -13.07 -13.15 -7.98
N PRO A 184 -12.90 -12.60 -9.22
CA PRO A 184 -12.70 -13.41 -10.41
C PRO A 184 -11.42 -14.25 -10.38
N TYR A 185 -10.38 -13.79 -9.70
CA TYR A 185 -9.09 -14.49 -9.62
C TYR A 185 -8.86 -15.21 -8.28
N GLY A 186 -9.84 -15.16 -7.36
CA GLY A 186 -9.73 -15.81 -6.05
C GLY A 186 -8.56 -15.29 -5.23
N LEU A 187 -8.24 -13.98 -5.33
CA LEU A 187 -7.08 -13.41 -4.65
C LEU A 187 -7.34 -13.25 -3.16
N ASP A 188 -6.34 -13.53 -2.35
CA ASP A 188 -6.36 -13.34 -0.91
C ASP A 188 -5.69 -12.00 -0.51
N LEU A 189 -6.00 -10.96 -1.26
CA LEU A 189 -5.60 -9.57 -1.02
C LEU A 189 -6.85 -8.70 -1.01
N TYR A 190 -7.10 -7.98 0.07
CA TYR A 190 -8.34 -7.23 0.31
C TYR A 190 -8.08 -5.73 0.39
N LEU A 191 -8.94 -4.94 -0.24
CA LEU A 191 -9.06 -3.49 0.01
C LEU A 191 -10.19 -3.26 1.03
N GLY A 192 -9.88 -3.47 2.32
CA GLY A 192 -10.86 -3.58 3.39
C GLY A 192 -11.17 -5.06 3.68
N LEU A 193 -10.70 -5.54 4.84
CA LEU A 193 -10.86 -6.95 5.23
C LEU A 193 -12.32 -7.21 5.64
N PRO A 194 -13.04 -8.13 5.00
CA PRO A 194 -14.42 -8.46 5.38
C PRO A 194 -14.46 -9.19 6.71
N ALA A 195 -15.57 -9.04 7.45
CA ALA A 195 -15.76 -9.66 8.76
C ALA A 195 -15.53 -11.18 8.76
N SER A 196 -15.87 -11.86 7.66
CA SER A 196 -15.66 -13.30 7.50
C SER A 196 -14.19 -13.73 7.48
N GLN A 197 -13.26 -12.80 7.25
CA GLN A 197 -11.82 -13.06 7.21
C GLN A 197 -11.07 -12.56 8.46
N GLN A 198 -11.74 -11.89 9.37
CA GLN A 198 -11.10 -11.32 10.57
C GLN A 198 -10.44 -12.38 11.47
N GLY A 199 -10.94 -13.62 11.49
CA GLY A 199 -10.32 -14.71 12.24
C GLY A 199 -8.92 -15.12 11.77
N ARG A 200 -8.56 -14.77 10.51
CA ARG A 200 -7.24 -15.02 9.93
C ARG A 200 -6.27 -13.85 10.10
N TRP A 201 -6.80 -12.69 10.52
CA TRP A 201 -6.00 -11.47 10.60
C TRP A 201 -5.06 -11.49 11.81
N LYS A 202 -3.80 -11.12 11.56
CA LYS A 202 -2.79 -10.86 12.59
C LYS A 202 -2.27 -9.42 12.46
N PRO A 203 -2.05 -8.73 13.58
CA PRO A 203 -1.48 -7.40 13.55
C PRO A 203 -0.02 -7.45 13.08
N VAL A 204 0.39 -6.44 12.32
CA VAL A 204 1.82 -6.22 12.08
C VAL A 204 2.43 -5.66 13.36
N LEU A 205 3.42 -6.38 13.89
CA LEU A 205 4.08 -5.99 15.12
C LEU A 205 5.08 -4.86 14.87
N GLU A 206 5.28 -4.01 15.87
CA GLU A 206 6.33 -3.00 15.83
C GLU A 206 7.70 -3.67 15.80
N MET A 207 8.55 -3.22 14.88
CA MET A 207 9.93 -3.70 14.82
C MET A 207 10.71 -3.29 16.08
N ARG A 208 11.20 -4.27 16.82
CA ARG A 208 12.09 -4.04 17.96
C ARG A 208 13.49 -4.45 17.53
N PRO A 209 14.41 -3.51 17.38
CA PRO A 209 15.77 -3.84 16.97
C PRO A 209 16.48 -4.69 18.04
N THR A 210 17.29 -5.63 17.60
CA THR A 210 18.25 -6.28 18.50
C THR A 210 19.28 -5.25 19.01
N PRO A 211 20.00 -5.51 20.10
CA PRO A 211 21.06 -4.62 20.56
C PRO A 211 22.06 -4.23 19.45
N GLU A 212 22.47 -5.21 18.63
CA GLU A 212 23.38 -5.01 17.50
C GLU A 212 22.78 -4.10 16.41
N GLN A 213 21.51 -4.32 16.06
CA GLN A 213 20.78 -3.46 15.11
C GLN A 213 20.60 -2.02 15.65
N ALA A 214 20.33 -1.87 16.94
CA ALA A 214 20.21 -0.56 17.58
C ALA A 214 21.57 0.19 17.58
N GLU A 215 22.66 -0.48 17.87
CA GLU A 215 24.02 0.06 17.81
C GLU A 215 24.41 0.48 16.38
N ALA A 216 24.14 -0.38 15.38
CA ALA A 216 24.39 -0.09 13.97
C ALA A 216 23.59 1.15 13.48
N SER A 217 22.33 1.27 13.88
CA SER A 217 21.49 2.43 13.57
C SER A 217 22.01 3.71 14.22
N ALA A 218 22.45 3.65 15.49
CA ALA A 218 23.06 4.78 16.20
C ALA A 218 24.40 5.21 15.56
N ALA A 219 25.19 4.28 15.08
CA ALA A 219 26.45 4.55 14.37
C ALA A 219 26.21 5.16 12.97
N GLY A 220 25.18 4.69 12.25
CA GLY A 220 24.78 5.23 10.93
C GLY A 220 24.19 6.64 10.99
N GLY A 221 23.42 6.95 12.04
CA GLY A 221 22.82 8.28 12.25
C GLY A 221 23.84 9.39 12.47
N ARG A 222 25.00 9.09 13.03
CA ARG A 222 26.10 10.07 13.25
C ARG A 222 26.81 10.49 11.96
N ARG A 223 26.65 9.79 10.84
CA ARG A 223 27.30 10.12 9.56
C ARG A 223 26.47 11.11 8.70
N ARG A 224 25.21 11.41 9.07
CA ARG A 224 24.31 12.28 8.29
C ARG A 224 24.27 13.73 8.75
N THR A 225 24.99 14.11 9.81
CA THR A 225 24.98 15.48 10.38
C THR A 225 26.26 16.29 10.13
N THR A 226 27.13 15.83 9.24
CA THR A 226 28.34 16.59 8.85
C THR A 226 28.45 16.63 7.33
N ALA A 227 27.60 17.43 6.69
CA ALA A 227 27.79 17.97 5.33
C ALA A 227 26.96 19.25 5.18
#